data_597ecb910422bf4f9e19512e6fd15faf
#
_entry.id   597ecb910422bf4f9e19512e6fd15faf
#
_cell.length_a   1.000
_cell.length_b   1.000
_cell.length_c   1.000
_cell.angle_alpha   90.00
_cell.angle_beta   90.00
_cell.angle_gamma   90.00
#
_symmetry.space_group_name_H-M   'P 1'
#
loop_
_entity.id
_entity.type
_entity.pdbx_description
1 polymer ?
#
loop_
_entity_poly.entity_id
_entity_poly.type
_entity_poly.pdbx_seq_one_letter_code
_entity_poly.pdbx_strand_id
1 'polypeptide(L)'
;MNNENLKFIQEQLEYDFTELKLLRQAFTRKSYSEEHNGTYHNEVLEFYGDKALEIIVMKKLSEYFGEKTQNDKYRSSKTEGELTEIKKKLVCKKMLSSRIDFFGFEKFLLMGKGDISQNAQNQESVKEDLFEAIIGAVAIDSGWNFEEIENVVDKLLDVEYFLENGFQNERNYVDLIQTWHQKKVWRITCL
;
A
#
# COMPACT_ATOMS: atom_id res chain seq x y z
N MET A 1 -11.05 -3.41 16.34
CA MET A 1 -10.79 -2.11 15.70
C MET A 1 -11.98 -1.18 15.96
N ASN A 2 -11.76 -0.02 16.59
CA ASN A 2 -12.79 0.96 16.90
C ASN A 2 -12.92 2.02 15.78
N ASN A 3 -13.90 2.93 15.91
CA ASN A 3 -14.15 3.95 14.89
C ASN A 3 -13.03 4.99 14.78
N GLU A 4 -12.30 5.27 15.86
CA GLU A 4 -11.15 6.17 15.85
C GLU A 4 -10.00 5.61 15.02
N ASN A 5 -9.75 4.30 15.13
CA ASN A 5 -8.75 3.62 14.31
C ASN A 5 -9.11 3.66 12.82
N LEU A 6 -10.39 3.40 12.47
CA LEU A 6 -10.88 3.47 11.09
C LEU A 6 -10.72 4.88 10.52
N LYS A 7 -11.07 5.89 11.31
CA LYS A 7 -10.90 7.29 10.92
C LYS A 7 -9.44 7.64 10.69
N PHE A 8 -8.55 7.28 11.62
CA PHE A 8 -7.12 7.49 11.48
C PHE A 8 -6.55 6.86 10.20
N ILE A 9 -6.94 5.61 9.90
CA ILE A 9 -6.47 4.91 8.69
C ILE A 9 -6.94 5.65 7.43
N GLN A 10 -8.21 6.04 7.35
CA GLN A 10 -8.74 6.79 6.21
C GLN A 10 -8.02 8.14 6.01
N GLU A 11 -7.75 8.87 7.08
CA GLU A 11 -6.97 10.11 7.04
C GLU A 11 -5.54 9.87 6.50
N GLN A 12 -4.91 8.74 6.86
CA GLN A 12 -3.58 8.39 6.35
C GLN A 12 -3.61 7.95 4.88
N LEU A 13 -4.67 7.28 4.45
CA LEU A 13 -4.87 6.85 3.06
C LEU A 13 -5.30 8.01 2.15
N GLU A 14 -5.80 9.11 2.73
CA GLU A 14 -6.50 10.19 2.03
C GLU A 14 -7.68 9.65 1.20
N TYR A 15 -8.36 8.60 1.74
CA TYR A 15 -9.50 7.94 1.11
C TYR A 15 -10.61 7.66 2.13
N ASP A 16 -11.82 8.15 1.83
CA ASP A 16 -13.00 7.95 2.66
C ASP A 16 -13.83 6.75 2.12
N PHE A 17 -13.82 5.66 2.87
CA PHE A 17 -14.59 4.47 2.50
C PHE A 17 -16.09 4.71 2.59
N THR A 18 -16.80 4.37 1.52
CA THR A 18 -18.26 4.27 1.50
C THR A 18 -18.74 3.14 2.41
N GLU A 19 -18.05 2.00 2.35
CA GLU A 19 -18.32 0.81 3.16
C GLU A 19 -17.18 0.52 4.15
N LEU A 20 -17.22 1.12 5.34
CA LEU A 20 -16.23 0.89 6.41
C LEU A 20 -16.01 -0.58 6.76
N LYS A 21 -16.94 -1.46 6.40
CA LYS A 21 -16.80 -2.90 6.59
C LYS A 21 -15.70 -3.49 5.71
N LEU A 22 -15.47 -2.94 4.51
CA LEU A 22 -14.37 -3.37 3.62
C LEU A 22 -13.01 -3.00 4.23
N LEU A 23 -12.88 -1.78 4.75
CA LEU A 23 -11.66 -1.39 5.46
C LEU A 23 -11.40 -2.29 6.67
N ARG A 24 -12.42 -2.58 7.49
CA ARG A 24 -12.28 -3.51 8.61
C ARG A 24 -11.87 -4.91 8.15
N GLN A 25 -12.45 -5.41 7.05
CA GLN A 25 -12.11 -6.71 6.46
C GLN A 25 -10.65 -6.78 6.04
N ALA A 26 -10.10 -5.72 5.42
CA ALA A 26 -8.69 -5.66 5.03
C ALA A 26 -7.75 -5.89 6.24
N PHE A 27 -8.13 -5.40 7.41
CA PHE A 27 -7.38 -5.58 8.65
C PHE A 27 -7.74 -6.85 9.44
N THR A 28 -8.59 -7.72 8.91
CA THR A 28 -9.02 -8.95 9.60
C THR A 28 -8.29 -10.16 9.03
N ARG A 29 -7.45 -10.78 9.83
CA ARG A 29 -6.76 -12.02 9.46
C ARG A 29 -7.70 -13.23 9.56
N LYS A 30 -7.41 -14.27 8.76
CA LYS A 30 -8.17 -15.52 8.77
C LYS A 30 -8.21 -16.15 10.16
N SER A 31 -7.11 -16.14 10.91
CA SER A 31 -7.04 -16.65 12.28
C SER A 31 -8.06 -15.99 13.21
N TYR A 32 -8.28 -14.66 13.05
CA TYR A 32 -9.32 -13.96 13.80
C TYR A 32 -10.72 -14.41 13.37
N SER A 33 -10.94 -14.55 12.07
CA SER A 33 -12.22 -15.00 11.51
C SER A 33 -12.63 -16.38 12.05
N GLU A 34 -11.69 -17.32 12.10
CA GLU A 34 -11.93 -18.68 12.62
C GLU A 34 -12.34 -18.70 14.10
N GLU A 35 -11.80 -17.78 14.90
CA GLU A 35 -12.15 -17.66 16.33
C GLU A 35 -13.44 -16.84 16.57
N HIS A 36 -13.97 -16.14 15.54
CA HIS A 36 -15.10 -15.21 15.66
C HIS A 36 -16.24 -15.51 14.67
N ASN A 37 -16.66 -16.78 14.62
CA ASN A 37 -17.80 -17.26 13.85
C ASN A 37 -17.73 -17.00 12.33
N GLY A 38 -16.53 -17.04 11.75
CA GLY A 38 -16.35 -16.92 10.30
C GLY A 38 -16.64 -15.50 9.76
N THR A 39 -16.25 -14.46 10.50
CA THR A 39 -16.26 -13.09 9.96
C THR A 39 -15.42 -13.01 8.69
N TYR A 40 -15.76 -12.11 7.77
CA TYR A 40 -14.98 -11.91 6.55
C TYR A 40 -13.53 -11.51 6.89
N HIS A 41 -12.57 -12.10 6.19
CA HIS A 41 -11.13 -11.86 6.36
C HIS A 41 -10.49 -11.33 5.06
N ASN A 42 -9.21 -10.99 5.14
CA ASN A 42 -8.51 -10.21 4.11
C ASN A 42 -8.06 -10.97 2.85
N GLU A 43 -7.95 -12.32 2.87
CA GLU A 43 -7.34 -13.10 1.76
C GLU A 43 -7.92 -12.80 0.37
N VAL A 44 -9.23 -12.57 0.26
CA VAL A 44 -9.86 -12.25 -1.03
C VAL A 44 -9.53 -10.81 -1.46
N LEU A 45 -9.46 -9.88 -0.52
CA LEU A 45 -9.05 -8.49 -0.79
C LEU A 45 -7.58 -8.42 -1.19
N GLU A 46 -6.70 -9.16 -0.51
CA GLU A 46 -5.29 -9.35 -0.86
C GLU A 46 -5.15 -9.80 -2.32
N PHE A 47 -5.87 -10.86 -2.71
CA PHE A 47 -5.82 -11.39 -4.07
C PHE A 47 -6.18 -10.33 -5.15
N TYR A 48 -7.21 -9.51 -4.91
CA TYR A 48 -7.57 -8.43 -5.83
C TYR A 48 -6.59 -7.26 -5.74
N GLY A 49 -6.11 -6.96 -4.55
CA GLY A 49 -5.20 -5.87 -4.29
C GLY A 49 -3.83 -6.06 -4.93
N ASP A 50 -3.28 -7.27 -4.91
CA ASP A 50 -2.05 -7.62 -5.65
C ASP A 50 -2.18 -7.24 -7.13
N LYS A 51 -3.29 -7.59 -7.77
CA LYS A 51 -3.51 -7.28 -9.19
C LYS A 51 -3.75 -5.79 -9.44
N ALA A 52 -4.51 -5.13 -8.58
CA ALA A 52 -4.73 -3.69 -8.66
C ALA A 52 -3.41 -2.91 -8.51
N LEU A 53 -2.60 -3.25 -7.50
CA LEU A 53 -1.27 -2.69 -7.28
C LEU A 53 -0.36 -2.90 -8.49
N GLU A 54 -0.31 -4.12 -9.02
CA GLU A 54 0.52 -4.45 -10.18
C GLU A 54 0.15 -3.58 -11.40
N ILE A 55 -1.15 -3.41 -11.69
CA ILE A 55 -1.63 -2.59 -12.81
C ILE A 55 -1.26 -1.12 -12.61
N ILE A 56 -1.44 -0.56 -11.40
CA ILE A 56 -1.10 0.84 -11.11
C ILE A 56 0.42 1.06 -11.26
N VAL A 57 1.24 0.18 -10.70
CA VAL A 57 2.70 0.26 -10.85
C VAL A 57 3.10 0.19 -12.32
N MET A 58 2.51 -0.70 -13.11
CA MET A 58 2.79 -0.78 -14.56
C MET A 58 2.38 0.51 -15.30
N LYS A 59 1.23 1.10 -14.95
CA LYS A 59 0.80 2.40 -15.47
C LYS A 59 1.85 3.47 -15.17
N LYS A 60 2.28 3.61 -13.91
CA LYS A 60 3.31 4.58 -13.49
C LYS A 60 4.65 4.39 -14.23
N LEU A 61 5.11 3.15 -14.39
CA LEU A 61 6.32 2.87 -15.15
C LEU A 61 6.17 3.26 -16.62
N SER A 62 4.99 3.04 -17.20
CA SER A 62 4.72 3.42 -18.60
C SER A 62 4.66 4.93 -18.79
N GLU A 63 4.19 5.69 -17.81
CA GLU A 63 4.15 7.15 -17.83
C GLU A 63 5.54 7.76 -17.61
N TYR A 64 6.31 7.19 -16.67
CA TYR A 64 7.62 7.70 -16.31
C TYR A 64 8.71 7.42 -17.37
N PHE A 65 8.72 6.22 -17.94
CA PHE A 65 9.76 5.77 -18.88
C PHE A 65 9.32 5.80 -20.34
N GLY A 66 8.03 6.01 -20.62
CA GLY A 66 7.45 5.89 -21.94
C GLY A 66 7.07 7.22 -22.56
N GLU A 67 7.12 7.28 -23.90
CA GLU A 67 6.64 8.41 -24.67
C GLU A 67 5.98 7.98 -25.98
N LYS A 68 4.98 8.72 -26.44
CA LYS A 68 4.45 8.60 -27.78
C LYS A 68 5.31 9.41 -28.74
N THR A 69 5.77 8.77 -29.80
CA THR A 69 6.54 9.46 -30.85
C THR A 69 5.62 10.21 -31.81
N GLN A 70 6.19 11.07 -32.65
CA GLN A 70 5.45 11.86 -33.67
C GLN A 70 4.66 10.98 -34.67
N ASN A 71 4.96 9.67 -34.79
CA ASN A 71 4.28 8.73 -35.68
C ASN A 71 3.33 7.80 -34.91
N ASP A 72 2.80 8.22 -33.77
CA ASP A 72 1.90 7.45 -32.90
C ASP A 72 2.46 6.08 -32.42
N LYS A 73 3.78 5.91 -32.50
CA LYS A 73 4.46 4.75 -31.93
C LYS A 73 4.82 5.03 -30.50
N TYR A 74 4.71 4.00 -29.66
CA TYR A 74 5.15 4.05 -28.28
C TYR A 74 6.58 3.52 -28.15
N ARG A 75 7.41 4.21 -27.38
CA ARG A 75 8.74 3.72 -26.99
C ARG A 75 8.97 3.96 -25.52
N SER A 76 9.81 3.14 -24.91
CA SER A 76 10.28 3.32 -23.55
C SER A 76 11.79 3.57 -23.53
N SER A 77 12.26 4.38 -22.60
CA SER A 77 13.69 4.57 -22.32
C SER A 77 14.31 3.36 -21.60
N LYS A 78 13.49 2.39 -21.17
CA LYS A 78 13.87 1.16 -20.49
C LYS A 78 13.45 -0.07 -21.31
N THR A 79 14.27 -1.11 -21.25
CA THR A 79 13.94 -2.42 -21.80
C THR A 79 12.93 -3.15 -20.92
N GLU A 80 12.25 -4.16 -21.45
CA GLU A 80 11.31 -5.00 -20.71
C GLU A 80 11.97 -5.62 -19.46
N GLY A 81 13.21 -6.11 -19.59
CA GLY A 81 13.95 -6.67 -18.45
C GLY A 81 14.23 -5.65 -17.35
N GLU A 82 14.64 -4.41 -17.71
CA GLU A 82 14.84 -3.34 -16.76
C GLU A 82 13.54 -2.94 -16.05
N LEU A 83 12.43 -2.83 -16.80
CA LEU A 83 11.11 -2.53 -16.23
C LEU A 83 10.65 -3.63 -15.26
N THR A 84 10.90 -4.89 -15.59
CA THR A 84 10.60 -6.03 -14.72
C THR A 84 11.40 -5.95 -13.42
N GLU A 85 12.69 -5.62 -13.47
CA GLU A 85 13.51 -5.49 -12.26
C GLU A 85 13.10 -4.28 -11.40
N ILE A 86 12.72 -3.16 -12.01
CA ILE A 86 12.18 -2.00 -11.29
C ILE A 86 10.86 -2.37 -10.61
N LYS A 87 9.91 -2.98 -11.36
CA LYS A 87 8.64 -3.45 -10.80
C LYS A 87 8.86 -4.36 -9.59
N LYS A 88 9.72 -5.38 -9.72
CA LYS A 88 10.01 -6.30 -8.61
C LYS A 88 10.51 -5.59 -7.35
N LYS A 89 11.32 -4.54 -7.49
CA LYS A 89 11.80 -3.77 -6.34
C LYS A 89 10.69 -2.96 -5.67
N LEU A 90 9.77 -2.41 -6.46
CA LEU A 90 8.65 -1.62 -5.96
C LEU A 90 7.62 -2.46 -5.19
N VAL A 91 7.33 -3.69 -5.69
CA VAL A 91 6.29 -4.54 -5.12
C VAL A 91 6.86 -5.75 -4.37
N CYS A 92 8.13 -5.73 -3.96
CA CYS A 92 8.66 -6.82 -3.16
C CYS A 92 8.16 -6.75 -1.71
N LYS A 93 8.05 -7.91 -1.10
CA LYS A 93 7.64 -8.11 0.30
C LYS A 93 8.27 -7.11 1.27
N LYS A 94 9.60 -6.92 1.16
CA LYS A 94 10.35 -6.00 2.02
C LYS A 94 9.90 -4.56 1.85
N MET A 95 9.63 -4.13 0.60
CA MET A 95 9.13 -2.80 0.32
C MET A 95 7.75 -2.61 0.92
N LEU A 96 6.78 -3.46 0.58
CA LEU A 96 5.41 -3.33 1.03
C LEU A 96 5.31 -3.40 2.56
N SER A 97 6.04 -4.32 3.19
CA SER A 97 6.08 -4.43 4.66
C SER A 97 6.65 -3.17 5.32
N SER A 98 7.70 -2.57 4.75
CA SER A 98 8.29 -1.33 5.29
C SER A 98 7.31 -0.15 5.23
N ARG A 99 6.43 -0.13 4.23
CA ARG A 99 5.38 0.90 4.11
C ARG A 99 4.30 0.74 5.17
N ILE A 100 3.90 -0.49 5.48
CA ILE A 100 2.97 -0.78 6.59
C ILE A 100 3.57 -0.34 7.93
N ASP A 101 4.87 -0.62 8.16
CA ASP A 101 5.58 -0.17 9.37
C ASP A 101 5.63 1.36 9.45
N PHE A 102 5.87 2.02 8.32
CA PHE A 102 5.91 3.48 8.26
C PHE A 102 4.61 4.14 8.72
N PHE A 103 3.46 3.62 8.28
CA PHE A 103 2.14 4.10 8.70
C PHE A 103 1.71 3.56 10.08
N GLY A 104 2.40 2.54 10.61
CA GLY A 104 2.06 1.87 11.86
C GLY A 104 0.75 1.09 11.78
N PHE A 105 0.39 0.61 10.59
CA PHE A 105 -0.89 -0.05 10.34
C PHE A 105 -0.95 -1.47 10.90
N GLU A 106 0.20 -2.15 11.08
CA GLU A 106 0.30 -3.47 11.68
C GLU A 106 -0.35 -3.56 13.07
N LYS A 107 -0.42 -2.42 13.79
CA LYS A 107 -1.01 -2.32 15.14
C LYS A 107 -2.53 -2.49 15.15
N PHE A 108 -3.17 -2.30 14.00
CA PHE A 108 -4.62 -2.37 13.87
C PHE A 108 -5.13 -3.72 13.39
N LEU A 109 -4.22 -4.67 13.09
CA LEU A 109 -4.59 -6.01 12.67
C LEU A 109 -5.45 -6.73 13.71
N LEU A 110 -6.56 -7.31 13.26
CA LEU A 110 -7.39 -8.23 14.03
C LEU A 110 -6.85 -9.64 13.78
N MET A 111 -6.34 -10.27 14.83
CA MET A 111 -5.63 -11.55 14.79
C MET A 111 -6.20 -12.53 15.82
N GLY A 112 -6.19 -13.83 15.48
CA GLY A 112 -6.47 -14.89 16.42
C GLY A 112 -5.34 -15.06 17.44
N LYS A 113 -5.61 -15.80 18.51
CA LYS A 113 -4.66 -16.01 19.62
C LYS A 113 -3.34 -16.63 19.17
N GLY A 114 -3.38 -17.51 18.17
CA GLY A 114 -2.19 -18.13 17.58
C GLY A 114 -1.26 -17.09 16.93
N ASP A 115 -1.80 -16.23 16.08
CA ASP A 115 -1.06 -15.15 15.43
C ASP A 115 -0.50 -14.16 16.47
N ILE A 116 -1.28 -13.79 17.48
CA ILE A 116 -0.85 -12.90 18.56
C ILE A 116 0.33 -13.50 19.32
N SER A 117 0.27 -14.78 19.67
CA SER A 117 1.33 -15.47 20.42
C SER A 117 2.65 -15.55 19.66
N GLN A 118 2.58 -15.55 18.33
CA GLN A 118 3.74 -15.59 17.43
C GLN A 118 4.19 -14.21 16.98
N ASN A 119 3.56 -13.13 17.43
CA ASN A 119 3.79 -11.76 16.98
C ASN A 119 3.71 -11.64 15.44
N ALA A 120 2.70 -12.28 14.83
CA ALA A 120 2.55 -12.37 13.40
C ALA A 120 2.49 -11.00 12.71
N GLN A 121 1.99 -9.96 13.38
CA GLN A 121 1.97 -8.58 12.87
C GLN A 121 3.36 -8.02 12.53
N ASN A 122 4.45 -8.64 13.04
CA ASN A 122 5.81 -8.22 12.75
C ASN A 122 6.43 -8.97 11.55
N GLN A 123 5.75 -9.99 11.02
CA GLN A 123 6.22 -10.76 9.87
C GLN A 123 6.01 -9.96 8.58
N GLU A 124 7.03 -9.93 7.72
CA GLU A 124 6.98 -9.21 6.44
C GLU A 124 5.83 -9.69 5.54
N SER A 125 5.56 -11.01 5.50
CA SER A 125 4.45 -11.55 4.71
C SER A 125 3.09 -11.07 5.19
N VAL A 126 2.88 -10.96 6.51
CA VAL A 126 1.61 -10.47 7.08
C VAL A 126 1.38 -9.00 6.76
N LYS A 127 2.45 -8.21 6.71
CA LYS A 127 2.39 -6.80 6.33
C LYS A 127 2.20 -6.61 4.82
N GLU A 128 2.83 -7.45 4.00
CA GLU A 128 2.59 -7.52 2.55
C GLU A 128 1.12 -7.80 2.28
N ASP A 129 0.57 -8.90 2.85
CA ASP A 129 -0.84 -9.27 2.75
C ASP A 129 -1.77 -8.10 3.15
N LEU A 130 -1.41 -7.39 4.24
CA LEU A 130 -2.17 -6.22 4.69
C LEU A 130 -2.13 -5.07 3.69
N PHE A 131 -0.94 -4.76 3.13
CA PHE A 131 -0.79 -3.71 2.13
C PHE A 131 -1.70 -3.99 0.92
N GLU A 132 -1.60 -5.20 0.39
CA GLU A 132 -2.42 -5.62 -0.76
C GLU A 132 -3.91 -5.63 -0.42
N ALA A 133 -4.29 -6.11 0.77
CA ALA A 133 -5.68 -6.12 1.20
C ALA A 133 -6.28 -4.71 1.33
N ILE A 134 -5.50 -3.71 1.72
CA ILE A 134 -5.94 -2.31 1.74
C ILE A 134 -6.24 -1.83 0.32
N ILE A 135 -5.33 -2.08 -0.64
CA ILE A 135 -5.55 -1.71 -2.04
C ILE A 135 -6.77 -2.45 -2.62
N GLY A 136 -6.94 -3.72 -2.30
CA GLY A 136 -8.12 -4.48 -2.71
C GLY A 136 -9.42 -3.96 -2.13
N ALA A 137 -9.41 -3.52 -0.87
CA ALA A 137 -10.57 -2.88 -0.25
C ALA A 137 -10.94 -1.58 -0.96
N VAL A 138 -9.97 -0.73 -1.29
CA VAL A 138 -10.18 0.51 -2.08
C VAL A 138 -10.72 0.18 -3.46
N ALA A 139 -10.15 -0.82 -4.15
CA ALA A 139 -10.61 -1.21 -5.48
C ALA A 139 -12.09 -1.65 -5.48
N ILE A 140 -12.51 -2.43 -4.49
CA ILE A 140 -13.89 -2.88 -4.37
C ILE A 140 -14.82 -1.74 -3.96
N ASP A 141 -14.43 -0.92 -2.97
CA ASP A 141 -15.23 0.19 -2.45
C ASP A 141 -15.48 1.28 -3.51
N SER A 142 -14.45 1.61 -4.29
CA SER A 142 -14.52 2.59 -5.39
C SER A 142 -15.17 2.06 -6.66
N GLY A 143 -15.57 0.78 -6.71
CA GLY A 143 -16.05 0.15 -7.94
C GLY A 143 -14.99 0.08 -9.05
N TRP A 144 -13.73 -0.14 -8.68
CA TRP A 144 -12.57 -0.17 -9.57
C TRP A 144 -12.29 1.19 -10.25
N ASN A 145 -12.50 2.29 -9.54
CA ASN A 145 -12.09 3.60 -10.00
C ASN A 145 -10.54 3.68 -9.96
N PHE A 146 -9.92 3.66 -11.14
CA PHE A 146 -8.47 3.62 -11.26
C PHE A 146 -7.78 4.87 -10.68
N GLU A 147 -8.39 6.03 -10.74
CA GLU A 147 -7.85 7.27 -10.18
C GLU A 147 -7.77 7.20 -8.65
N GLU A 148 -8.84 6.70 -8.01
CA GLU A 148 -8.86 6.54 -6.56
C GLU A 148 -7.87 5.47 -6.09
N ILE A 149 -7.77 4.34 -6.81
CA ILE A 149 -6.78 3.30 -6.50
C ILE A 149 -5.36 3.87 -6.64
N GLU A 150 -5.09 4.59 -7.72
CA GLU A 150 -3.78 5.22 -7.98
C GLU A 150 -3.40 6.20 -6.88
N ASN A 151 -4.31 7.08 -6.46
CA ASN A 151 -4.07 8.04 -5.38
C ASN A 151 -3.67 7.34 -4.08
N VAL A 152 -4.36 6.24 -3.72
CA VAL A 152 -4.01 5.46 -2.52
C VAL A 152 -2.69 4.72 -2.68
N VAL A 153 -2.40 4.15 -3.86
CA VAL A 153 -1.10 3.52 -4.13
C VAL A 153 0.03 4.55 -4.04
N ASP A 154 -0.13 5.74 -4.62
CA ASP A 154 0.86 6.81 -4.53
C ASP A 154 1.10 7.25 -3.08
N LYS A 155 0.03 7.35 -2.30
CA LYS A 155 0.13 7.69 -0.88
C LYS A 155 0.89 6.62 -0.08
N LEU A 156 0.58 5.36 -0.32
CA LEU A 156 1.18 4.25 0.41
C LEU A 156 2.58 3.91 -0.07
N LEU A 157 2.84 3.86 -1.38
CA LEU A 157 4.08 3.35 -1.95
C LEU A 157 5.05 4.46 -2.36
N ASP A 158 4.55 5.64 -2.82
CA ASP A 158 5.36 6.76 -3.32
C ASP A 158 6.31 6.35 -4.47
N VAL A 159 5.71 5.81 -5.52
CA VAL A 159 6.41 5.24 -6.68
C VAL A 159 7.39 6.25 -7.30
N GLU A 160 6.95 7.50 -7.49
CA GLU A 160 7.77 8.55 -8.12
C GLU A 160 9.05 8.82 -7.35
N TYR A 161 8.97 8.88 -6.02
CA TYR A 161 10.16 9.07 -5.19
C TYR A 161 11.22 7.99 -5.45
N PHE A 162 10.80 6.71 -5.54
CA PHE A 162 11.74 5.61 -5.81
C PHE A 162 12.33 5.65 -7.21
N LEU A 163 11.55 6.08 -8.20
CA LEU A 163 12.00 6.20 -9.58
C LEU A 163 13.03 7.34 -9.73
N GLU A 164 12.85 8.45 -9.02
CA GLU A 164 13.76 9.59 -9.05
C GLU A 164 15.04 9.38 -8.25
N ASN A 165 14.93 8.79 -7.05
CA ASN A 165 16.02 8.72 -6.08
C ASN A 165 16.72 7.36 -6.06
N GLY A 166 16.17 6.36 -6.77
CA GLY A 166 16.70 5.00 -6.81
C GLY A 166 16.42 4.21 -5.52
N PHE A 167 16.72 2.91 -5.58
CA PHE A 167 16.45 1.95 -4.49
C PHE A 167 17.63 1.78 -3.52
N GLN A 168 18.68 2.57 -3.64
CA GLN A 168 19.97 2.31 -2.95
C GLN A 168 20.01 2.73 -1.48
N ASN A 169 19.01 3.43 -0.96
CA ASN A 169 19.03 3.97 0.40
C ASN A 169 17.85 3.52 1.27
N GLU A 170 17.77 2.23 1.54
CA GLU A 170 16.77 1.69 2.50
C GLU A 170 16.91 2.31 3.91
N ARG A 171 18.10 2.76 4.32
CA ARG A 171 18.33 3.44 5.61
C ARG A 171 17.96 4.93 5.58
N ASN A 172 18.21 5.61 4.46
CA ASN A 172 17.86 7.04 4.33
C ASN A 172 16.36 7.27 4.12
N TYR A 173 15.60 6.25 3.71
CA TYR A 173 14.19 6.38 3.45
C TYR A 173 13.39 6.66 4.72
N VAL A 174 13.68 5.95 5.80
CA VAL A 174 13.08 6.20 7.12
C VAL A 174 13.45 7.61 7.63
N ASP A 175 14.71 8.02 7.45
CA ASP A 175 15.20 9.34 7.85
C ASP A 175 14.60 10.47 7.00
N LEU A 176 14.44 10.28 5.70
CA LEU A 176 13.85 11.28 4.80
C LEU A 176 12.36 11.47 5.05
N ILE A 177 11.64 10.40 5.34
CA ILE A 177 10.21 10.44 5.66
C ILE A 177 10.00 11.03 7.06
N GLN A 178 10.84 10.70 8.04
CA GLN A 178 10.82 11.39 9.34
C GLN A 178 11.07 12.88 9.18
N THR A 179 12.01 13.27 8.33
CA THR A 179 12.32 14.68 8.03
C THR A 179 11.16 15.36 7.30
N TRP A 180 10.47 14.69 6.38
CA TRP A 180 9.31 15.22 5.70
C TRP A 180 8.10 15.37 6.63
N HIS A 181 7.85 14.39 7.47
CA HIS A 181 6.79 14.45 8.49
C HIS A 181 7.05 15.56 9.50
N GLN A 182 8.28 15.73 9.96
CA GLN A 182 8.67 16.83 10.83
C GLN A 182 8.47 18.18 10.16
N LYS A 183 8.80 18.34 8.88
CA LYS A 183 8.57 19.58 8.11
C LYS A 183 7.08 19.90 7.93
N LYS A 184 6.22 18.90 7.76
CA LYS A 184 4.76 19.10 7.65
C LYS A 184 4.14 19.48 9.01
N VAL A 185 4.55 18.83 10.08
CA VAL A 185 4.09 19.14 11.46
C VAL A 185 4.53 20.53 11.87
N TRP A 186 5.77 20.95 11.55
CA TRP A 186 6.25 22.32 11.87
C TRP A 186 5.50 23.42 11.12
N ARG A 187 4.98 23.16 9.93
CA ARG A 187 4.13 24.15 9.21
C ARG A 187 2.74 24.33 9.81
N ILE A 188 2.24 23.35 10.55
CA ILE A 188 0.90 23.41 11.19
C ILE A 188 0.98 24.06 12.58
N THR A 189 2.14 24.02 13.23
CA THR A 189 2.35 24.62 14.56
C THR A 189 2.85 26.06 14.55
N CYS A 190 3.11 26.63 13.37
CA CYS A 190 3.56 28.02 13.19
C CYS A 190 2.52 28.91 12.47
N LEU A 191 1.25 28.56 12.51
CA LEU A 191 0.08 29.39 12.21
C LEU A 191 -0.80 29.49 13.47
#